data_ba134a618ecf82f713c3d2aa8f2a253d
#
_entry.id   ba134a618ecf82f713c3d2aa8f2a253d
#
_cell.length_a   1.000
_cell.length_b   1.000
_cell.length_c   1.000
_cell.angle_alpha   90.00
_cell.angle_beta   90.00
_cell.angle_gamma   90.00
#
_symmetry.space_group_name_H-M   'P 1'
#
loop_
_entity.id
_entity.type
_entity.pdbx_description
1 polymer ?
#
loop_
_entity_poly.entity_id
_entity_poly.type
_entity_poly.pdbx_seq_one_letter_code
_entity_poly.pdbx_strand_id
1 'polypeptide(L)'
;NSLEKNPDLRDLRNETLVGVLDGKILVHNHCYRADEMATMINISDEFGYKVSTFHHGVEAYKIADLLADEGICAALWADWWGFKHEAYDMSIANIAIVDQARGGKGCAIVHSDDASGIQRLNQEAAKALAAGRKAGFDISEGRAMTWITKNPAKSLGILEQTGTLEEGKDADIVIWSGNPFSIYSKAEQVYIDGALAFDKASNFMPHTDFDLGVKEWEDK
;
A
#
# COMPACT_ATOMS: atom_id res chain seq x y z
N ASN A 1 -27.79 24.70 -13.79
CA ASN A 1 -27.13 24.38 -12.56
C ASN A 1 -28.16 24.10 -11.47
N SER A 2 -28.26 22.85 -10.98
CA SER A 2 -29.34 22.47 -10.02
C SER A 2 -29.20 23.16 -8.66
N LEU A 3 -27.99 23.48 -8.25
CA LEU A 3 -27.69 24.17 -6.98
C LEU A 3 -28.11 25.65 -7.00
N GLU A 4 -28.09 26.33 -8.14
CA GLU A 4 -28.58 27.70 -8.26
C GLU A 4 -30.11 27.77 -8.12
N LYS A 5 -30.82 26.66 -8.40
CA LYS A 5 -32.29 26.58 -8.32
C LYS A 5 -32.79 26.14 -6.94
N ASN A 6 -31.95 25.47 -6.15
CA ASN A 6 -32.30 25.02 -4.80
C ASN A 6 -31.02 24.86 -3.95
N PRO A 7 -30.59 25.93 -3.25
CA PRO A 7 -29.37 25.93 -2.45
C PRO A 7 -29.37 24.94 -1.28
N ASP A 8 -30.54 24.43 -0.89
CA ASP A 8 -30.67 23.43 0.17
C ASP A 8 -30.51 21.97 -0.34
N LEU A 9 -30.39 21.79 -1.66
CA LEU A 9 -30.24 20.46 -2.25
C LEU A 9 -28.77 20.04 -2.26
N ARG A 10 -28.39 19.17 -1.34
CA ARG A 10 -27.06 18.56 -1.33
C ARG A 10 -26.93 17.57 -2.50
N ASP A 11 -25.83 17.71 -3.26
CA ASP A 11 -25.41 16.74 -4.26
C ASP A 11 -24.11 16.06 -3.82
N LEU A 12 -24.21 14.85 -3.28
CA LEU A 12 -23.09 14.12 -2.71
C LEU A 12 -21.98 13.82 -3.73
N ARG A 13 -22.32 13.69 -5.02
CA ARG A 13 -21.32 13.51 -6.07
C ARG A 13 -20.46 14.76 -6.25
N ASN A 14 -21.12 15.92 -6.33
CA ASN A 14 -20.43 17.18 -6.46
C ASN A 14 -19.63 17.51 -5.19
N GLU A 15 -20.14 17.20 -4.00
CA GLU A 15 -19.41 17.38 -2.74
C GLU A 15 -18.11 16.55 -2.73
N THR A 16 -18.15 15.31 -3.20
CA THR A 16 -16.94 14.46 -3.30
C THR A 16 -15.93 15.06 -4.29
N LEU A 17 -16.38 15.49 -5.47
CA LEU A 17 -15.51 16.11 -6.45
C LEU A 17 -14.90 17.42 -5.94
N VAL A 18 -15.66 18.23 -5.23
CA VAL A 18 -15.15 19.44 -4.57
C VAL A 18 -14.09 19.07 -3.53
N GLY A 19 -14.32 18.02 -2.73
CA GLY A 19 -13.34 17.53 -1.78
C GLY A 19 -12.02 17.09 -2.42
N VAL A 20 -12.08 16.49 -3.61
CA VAL A 20 -10.89 16.16 -4.41
C VAL A 20 -10.17 17.43 -4.88
N LEU A 21 -10.89 18.38 -5.47
CA LEU A 21 -10.33 19.62 -5.97
C LEU A 21 -9.75 20.51 -4.85
N ASP A 22 -10.36 20.46 -3.67
CA ASP A 22 -9.87 21.14 -2.46
C ASP A 22 -8.66 20.42 -1.81
N GLY A 23 -8.27 19.24 -2.31
CA GLY A 23 -7.21 18.42 -1.74
C GLY A 23 -7.54 17.78 -0.39
N LYS A 24 -8.83 17.73 -0.03
CA LYS A 24 -9.32 17.08 1.21
C LYS A 24 -9.51 15.57 1.06
N ILE A 25 -9.67 15.13 -0.17
CA ILE A 25 -9.84 13.70 -0.54
C ILE A 25 -8.65 13.29 -1.38
N LEU A 26 -7.92 12.27 -0.93
CA LEU A 26 -6.82 11.68 -1.68
C LEU A 26 -7.36 10.81 -2.81
N VAL A 27 -6.75 10.94 -3.98
CA VAL A 27 -7.13 10.15 -5.16
C VAL A 27 -6.20 8.94 -5.27
N HIS A 28 -6.77 7.76 -5.12
CA HIS A 28 -6.13 6.49 -5.41
C HIS A 28 -6.71 5.95 -6.71
N ASN A 29 -5.87 5.74 -7.70
CA ASN A 29 -6.29 5.37 -9.04
C ASN A 29 -5.85 3.94 -9.38
N HIS A 30 -6.81 3.08 -9.76
CA HIS A 30 -6.52 1.77 -10.32
C HIS A 30 -6.00 1.96 -11.75
N CYS A 31 -4.76 1.53 -12.04
CA CYS A 31 -4.15 1.70 -13.36
C CYS A 31 -2.99 0.73 -13.56
N TYR A 32 -2.97 0.02 -14.69
CA TYR A 32 -1.93 -0.96 -15.00
C TYR A 32 -0.82 -0.40 -15.90
N ARG A 33 -1.20 0.37 -16.91
CA ARG A 33 -0.34 0.76 -18.02
C ARG A 33 0.35 2.10 -17.77
N ALA A 34 1.58 2.22 -18.26
CA ALA A 34 2.36 3.45 -18.10
C ALA A 34 1.75 4.65 -18.83
N ASP A 35 1.21 4.44 -20.02
CA ASP A 35 0.56 5.50 -20.81
C ASP A 35 -0.73 6.00 -20.16
N GLU A 36 -1.50 5.11 -19.55
CA GLU A 36 -2.70 5.49 -18.81
C GLU A 36 -2.37 6.25 -17.53
N MET A 37 -1.37 5.80 -16.76
CA MET A 37 -0.89 6.54 -15.59
C MET A 37 -0.41 7.94 -15.95
N ALA A 38 0.38 8.08 -17.03
CA ALA A 38 0.83 9.39 -17.50
C ALA A 38 -0.34 10.28 -17.94
N THR A 39 -1.36 9.70 -18.59
CA THR A 39 -2.58 10.41 -18.97
C THR A 39 -3.35 10.90 -17.73
N MET A 40 -3.46 10.08 -16.69
CA MET A 40 -4.13 10.48 -15.43
C MET A 40 -3.37 11.59 -14.70
N ILE A 41 -2.04 11.59 -14.77
CA ILE A 41 -1.22 12.70 -14.23
C ILE A 41 -1.54 13.99 -14.99
N ASN A 42 -1.52 13.97 -16.34
CA ASN A 42 -1.87 15.14 -17.14
C ASN A 42 -3.29 15.66 -16.85
N ILE A 43 -4.27 14.76 -16.67
CA ILE A 43 -5.63 15.15 -16.28
C ILE A 43 -5.64 15.79 -14.88
N SER A 44 -4.88 15.24 -13.93
CA SER A 44 -4.81 15.81 -12.60
C SER A 44 -4.23 17.22 -12.60
N ASP A 45 -3.23 17.47 -13.42
CA ASP A 45 -2.63 18.80 -13.61
C ASP A 45 -3.61 19.80 -14.26
N GLU A 46 -4.33 19.35 -15.29
CA GLU A 46 -5.33 20.17 -15.98
C GLU A 46 -6.46 20.64 -15.03
N PHE A 47 -6.92 19.76 -14.15
CA PHE A 47 -8.01 20.04 -13.21
C PHE A 47 -7.54 20.53 -11.83
N GLY A 48 -6.24 20.56 -11.57
CA GLY A 48 -5.65 21.07 -10.33
C GLY A 48 -5.85 20.19 -9.10
N TYR A 49 -6.00 18.87 -9.27
CA TYR A 49 -5.97 17.91 -8.18
C TYR A 49 -4.70 17.05 -8.23
N LYS A 50 -4.47 16.21 -7.22
CA LYS A 50 -3.31 15.31 -7.19
C LYS A 50 -3.73 13.85 -7.07
N VAL A 51 -3.11 12.99 -7.86
CA VAL A 51 -3.15 11.55 -7.64
C VAL A 51 -2.15 11.23 -6.51
N SER A 52 -2.62 10.58 -5.44
CA SER A 52 -1.77 10.14 -4.34
C SER A 52 -1.05 8.84 -4.69
N THR A 53 -1.77 7.89 -5.30
CA THR A 53 -1.24 6.54 -5.52
C THR A 53 -1.89 5.90 -6.74
N PHE A 54 -1.08 5.25 -7.57
CA PHE A 54 -1.56 4.28 -8.55
C PHE A 54 -1.52 2.87 -7.95
N HIS A 55 -2.63 2.14 -8.11
CA HIS A 55 -2.74 0.75 -7.70
C HIS A 55 -2.51 -0.19 -8.88
N HIS A 56 -1.88 -1.31 -8.60
CA HIS A 56 -1.50 -2.38 -9.53
C HIS A 56 -0.31 -2.02 -10.42
N GLY A 57 -0.25 -0.85 -11.01
CA GLY A 57 0.87 -0.22 -11.72
C GLY A 57 1.94 -1.16 -12.30
N VAL A 58 1.53 -2.22 -13.02
CA VAL A 58 2.47 -3.26 -13.50
C VAL A 58 3.55 -2.71 -14.42
N GLU A 59 3.27 -1.60 -15.08
CA GLU A 59 4.21 -0.87 -15.93
C GLU A 59 4.79 0.39 -15.27
N ALA A 60 4.62 0.59 -13.96
CA ALA A 60 5.11 1.77 -13.25
C ALA A 60 6.62 1.97 -13.41
N TYR A 61 7.39 0.88 -13.58
CA TYR A 61 8.82 0.94 -13.83
C TYR A 61 9.21 1.74 -15.09
N LYS A 62 8.31 1.81 -16.09
CA LYS A 62 8.55 2.57 -17.33
C LYS A 62 8.50 4.08 -17.12
N ILE A 63 7.76 4.54 -16.10
CA ILE A 63 7.57 5.95 -15.76
C ILE A 63 7.97 6.27 -14.31
N ALA A 64 8.84 5.44 -13.74
CA ALA A 64 9.24 5.54 -12.34
C ALA A 64 9.79 6.93 -11.96
N ASP A 65 10.56 7.55 -12.85
CA ASP A 65 11.09 8.90 -12.65
C ASP A 65 9.97 9.95 -12.62
N LEU A 66 8.97 9.85 -13.50
CA LEU A 66 7.82 10.74 -13.49
C LEU A 66 7.03 10.61 -12.18
N LEU A 67 6.77 9.36 -11.73
CA LEU A 67 6.09 9.14 -10.45
C LEU A 67 6.86 9.74 -9.26
N ALA A 68 8.19 9.61 -9.28
CA ALA A 68 9.05 10.18 -8.23
C ALA A 68 9.06 11.72 -8.26
N ASP A 69 9.09 12.33 -9.46
CA ASP A 69 9.08 13.78 -9.64
C ASP A 69 7.74 14.38 -9.16
N GLU A 70 6.61 13.71 -9.41
CA GLU A 70 5.27 14.11 -8.96
C GLU A 70 4.97 13.71 -7.50
N GLY A 71 5.86 12.95 -6.86
CA GLY A 71 5.68 12.47 -5.49
C GLY A 71 4.56 11.44 -5.32
N ILE A 72 4.14 10.80 -6.41
CA ILE A 72 3.07 9.80 -6.46
C ILE A 72 3.61 8.45 -6.01
N CYS A 73 2.85 7.76 -5.15
CA CYS A 73 3.16 6.38 -4.77
C CYS A 73 2.62 5.38 -5.80
N ALA A 74 3.23 4.20 -5.85
CA ALA A 74 2.75 3.08 -6.64
C ALA A 74 2.62 1.83 -5.75
N ALA A 75 1.41 1.31 -5.62
CA ALA A 75 1.10 0.08 -4.91
C ALA A 75 1.14 -1.08 -5.90
N LEU A 76 2.12 -1.97 -5.75
CA LEU A 76 2.58 -2.89 -6.76
C LEU A 76 2.60 -4.33 -6.23
N TRP A 77 2.35 -5.29 -7.10
CA TRP A 77 2.59 -6.70 -6.82
C TRP A 77 4.06 -7.08 -6.98
N ALA A 78 4.51 -8.02 -6.17
CA ALA A 78 5.87 -8.54 -6.27
C ALA A 78 6.10 -9.38 -7.54
N ASP A 79 5.11 -10.21 -7.91
CA ASP A 79 5.28 -11.19 -9.01
C ASP A 79 3.97 -11.61 -9.69
N TRP A 80 2.88 -10.86 -9.55
CA TRP A 80 1.62 -11.16 -10.24
C TRP A 80 1.70 -10.69 -11.69
N TRP A 81 1.98 -11.60 -12.57
CA TRP A 81 2.36 -11.38 -13.94
C TRP A 81 1.52 -12.23 -14.88
N GLY A 82 1.12 -11.67 -16.01
CA GLY A 82 0.52 -12.39 -17.12
C GLY A 82 -0.87 -13.01 -16.89
N PHE A 83 -1.56 -12.71 -15.79
CA PHE A 83 -2.89 -13.25 -15.52
C PHE A 83 -4.01 -12.58 -16.33
N LYS A 84 -3.72 -11.42 -16.95
CA LYS A 84 -4.54 -10.72 -17.93
C LYS A 84 -3.66 -9.83 -18.81
N HIS A 85 -4.22 -9.34 -19.94
CA HIS A 85 -3.46 -8.57 -20.93
C HIS A 85 -2.77 -7.34 -20.34
N GLU A 86 -3.43 -6.58 -19.48
CA GLU A 86 -2.88 -5.37 -18.86
C GLU A 86 -1.71 -5.66 -17.91
N ALA A 87 -1.61 -6.90 -17.42
CA ALA A 87 -0.54 -7.34 -16.54
C ALA A 87 0.58 -8.10 -17.28
N TYR A 88 0.54 -8.16 -18.61
CA TYR A 88 1.47 -8.96 -19.39
C TYR A 88 2.90 -8.40 -19.35
N ASP A 89 3.06 -7.09 -19.33
CA ASP A 89 4.37 -6.42 -19.44
C ASP A 89 4.95 -6.03 -18.07
N MET A 90 4.63 -6.77 -17.04
CA MET A 90 5.16 -6.57 -15.70
C MET A 90 6.63 -6.96 -15.62
N SER A 91 7.41 -6.23 -14.82
CA SER A 91 8.77 -6.57 -14.41
C SER A 91 8.81 -7.01 -12.94
N ILE A 92 9.48 -8.11 -12.61
CA ILE A 92 9.68 -8.51 -11.21
C ILE A 92 10.55 -7.51 -10.42
N ALA A 93 11.30 -6.64 -11.11
CA ALA A 93 12.07 -5.56 -10.51
C ALA A 93 11.26 -4.25 -10.38
N ASN A 94 9.97 -4.23 -10.76
CA ASN A 94 9.13 -3.04 -10.80
C ASN A 94 9.19 -2.24 -9.49
N ILE A 95 8.98 -2.90 -8.35
CA ILE A 95 9.02 -2.26 -7.02
C ILE A 95 10.38 -1.61 -6.76
N ALA A 96 11.48 -2.31 -7.05
CA ALA A 96 12.83 -1.79 -6.86
C ALA A 96 13.15 -0.62 -7.78
N ILE A 97 12.73 -0.67 -9.04
CA ILE A 97 12.91 0.42 -10.01
C ILE A 97 12.16 1.67 -9.56
N VAL A 98 10.89 1.51 -9.17
CA VAL A 98 10.08 2.62 -8.67
C VAL A 98 10.68 3.19 -7.39
N ASP A 99 11.09 2.35 -6.44
CA ASP A 99 11.71 2.77 -5.17
C ASP A 99 12.99 3.57 -5.40
N GLN A 100 13.82 3.13 -6.33
CA GLN A 100 15.14 3.72 -6.59
C GLN A 100 15.12 4.88 -7.59
N ALA A 101 13.95 5.19 -8.17
CA ALA A 101 13.79 6.32 -9.09
C ALA A 101 14.30 7.62 -8.47
N ARG A 102 14.94 8.47 -9.29
CA ARG A 102 15.52 9.75 -8.84
C ARG A 102 16.47 9.62 -7.63
N GLY A 103 17.24 8.55 -7.56
CA GLY A 103 18.17 8.32 -6.46
C GLY A 103 17.50 7.93 -5.14
N GLY A 104 16.44 7.14 -5.19
CA GLY A 104 15.72 6.63 -4.02
C GLY A 104 14.61 7.55 -3.51
N LYS A 105 14.14 8.48 -4.34
CA LYS A 105 12.99 9.36 -4.01
C LYS A 105 11.64 8.73 -4.31
N GLY A 106 11.61 7.59 -5.01
CA GLY A 106 10.38 6.91 -5.35
C GLY A 106 9.61 6.39 -4.14
N CYS A 107 8.30 6.23 -4.31
CA CYS A 107 7.39 5.74 -3.29
C CYS A 107 6.76 4.43 -3.76
N ALA A 108 7.48 3.32 -3.62
CA ALA A 108 6.96 1.99 -3.90
C ALA A 108 6.26 1.40 -2.68
N ILE A 109 5.15 0.72 -2.92
CA ILE A 109 4.36 0.00 -1.91
C ILE A 109 4.19 -1.43 -2.41
N VAL A 110 4.34 -2.41 -1.53
CA VAL A 110 3.97 -3.80 -1.80
C VAL A 110 2.53 -4.01 -1.35
N HIS A 111 1.69 -4.49 -2.26
CA HIS A 111 0.31 -4.81 -1.94
C HIS A 111 -0.08 -6.21 -2.45
N SER A 112 -1.15 -6.77 -1.91
CA SER A 112 -1.65 -8.09 -2.31
C SER A 112 -2.84 -8.02 -3.25
N ASP A 113 -3.77 -7.09 -3.03
CA ASP A 113 -5.09 -7.04 -3.69
C ASP A 113 -5.83 -8.40 -3.61
N ASP A 114 -5.55 -9.16 -2.56
CA ASP A 114 -6.04 -10.52 -2.38
C ASP A 114 -6.15 -10.85 -0.89
N ALA A 115 -7.31 -11.38 -0.48
CA ALA A 115 -7.61 -11.70 0.90
C ALA A 115 -6.71 -12.82 1.47
N SER A 116 -6.26 -13.76 0.64
CA SER A 116 -5.34 -14.82 1.05
C SER A 116 -3.87 -14.40 1.03
N GLY A 117 -3.52 -13.41 0.19
CA GLY A 117 -2.15 -12.90 0.05
C GLY A 117 -1.75 -11.88 1.11
N ILE A 118 -2.70 -11.09 1.63
CA ILE A 118 -2.42 -9.98 2.54
C ILE A 118 -1.67 -10.40 3.81
N GLN A 119 -1.93 -11.57 4.34
CA GLN A 119 -1.25 -12.12 5.52
C GLN A 119 0.24 -12.41 5.31
N ARG A 120 0.75 -12.32 4.08
CA ARG A 120 2.14 -12.64 3.69
C ARG A 120 2.86 -11.47 3.02
N LEU A 121 2.43 -10.22 3.28
CA LEU A 121 3.05 -9.04 2.65
C LEU A 121 4.54 -8.90 2.95
N ASN A 122 5.00 -9.36 4.13
CA ASN A 122 6.43 -9.41 4.45
C ASN A 122 7.20 -10.33 3.48
N GLN A 123 6.62 -11.47 3.07
CA GLN A 123 7.21 -12.38 2.10
C GLN A 123 7.16 -11.81 0.67
N GLU A 124 6.08 -11.11 0.32
CA GLU A 124 5.98 -10.38 -0.95
C GLU A 124 7.07 -9.29 -1.05
N ALA A 125 7.28 -8.54 0.04
CA ALA A 125 8.37 -7.57 0.10
C ALA A 125 9.75 -8.23 -0.01
N ALA A 126 9.94 -9.41 0.59
CA ALA A 126 11.18 -10.19 0.46
C ALA A 126 11.45 -10.63 -0.99
N LYS A 127 10.41 -11.08 -1.72
CA LYS A 127 10.53 -11.41 -3.15
C LYS A 127 10.94 -10.18 -3.97
N ALA A 128 10.29 -9.04 -3.75
CA ALA A 128 10.62 -7.80 -4.44
C ALA A 128 12.04 -7.32 -4.13
N LEU A 129 12.49 -7.43 -2.88
CA LEU A 129 13.85 -7.10 -2.47
C LEU A 129 14.89 -7.99 -3.18
N ALA A 130 14.63 -9.30 -3.20
CA ALA A 130 15.51 -10.25 -3.88
C ALA A 130 15.57 -9.98 -5.39
N ALA A 131 14.45 -9.68 -6.03
CA ALA A 131 14.38 -9.32 -7.45
C ALA A 131 15.16 -8.02 -7.74
N GLY A 132 14.99 -7.00 -6.89
CA GLY A 132 15.73 -5.73 -7.01
C GLY A 132 17.23 -5.91 -6.87
N ARG A 133 17.70 -6.67 -5.87
CA ARG A 133 19.13 -6.98 -5.69
C ARG A 133 19.69 -7.76 -6.88
N LYS A 134 18.94 -8.72 -7.41
CA LYS A 134 19.31 -9.46 -8.63
C LYS A 134 19.40 -8.55 -9.86
N ALA A 135 18.60 -7.50 -9.93
CA ALA A 135 18.65 -6.48 -10.97
C ALA A 135 19.78 -5.46 -10.77
N GLY A 136 20.58 -5.56 -9.69
CA GLY A 136 21.75 -4.73 -9.43
C GLY A 136 21.51 -3.52 -8.51
N PHE A 137 20.32 -3.41 -7.91
CA PHE A 137 20.04 -2.34 -6.94
C PHE A 137 20.57 -2.70 -5.55
N ASP A 138 21.28 -1.76 -4.92
CA ASP A 138 21.71 -1.89 -3.52
C ASP A 138 20.63 -1.38 -2.57
N ILE A 139 19.72 -2.30 -2.21
CA ILE A 139 18.58 -2.00 -1.35
C ILE A 139 18.76 -2.73 -0.01
N SER A 140 18.74 -1.97 1.09
CA SER A 140 18.76 -2.52 2.43
C SER A 140 17.40 -3.13 2.83
N GLU A 141 17.41 -4.05 3.79
CA GLU A 141 16.17 -4.59 4.36
C GLU A 141 15.33 -3.51 5.04
N GLY A 142 15.98 -2.56 5.73
CA GLY A 142 15.28 -1.42 6.32
C GLY A 142 14.57 -0.55 5.26
N ARG A 143 15.17 -0.37 4.07
CA ARG A 143 14.50 0.31 2.96
C ARG A 143 13.33 -0.50 2.45
N ALA A 144 13.48 -1.79 2.25
CA ALA A 144 12.40 -2.65 1.80
C ALA A 144 11.23 -2.73 2.81
N MET A 145 11.52 -2.63 4.11
CA MET A 145 10.48 -2.55 5.14
C MET A 145 9.58 -1.32 4.95
N THR A 146 10.10 -0.20 4.43
CA THR A 146 9.27 0.98 4.18
C THR A 146 8.18 0.74 3.13
N TRP A 147 8.32 -0.25 2.27
CA TRP A 147 7.31 -0.60 1.25
C TRP A 147 6.02 -1.17 1.83
N ILE A 148 6.07 -1.67 3.06
CA ILE A 148 4.92 -2.24 3.77
C ILE A 148 4.58 -1.50 5.07
N THR A 149 5.26 -0.38 5.36
CA THR A 149 5.04 0.43 6.56
C THR A 149 4.91 1.92 6.22
N LYS A 150 6.02 2.64 6.09
CA LYS A 150 6.08 4.08 5.88
C LYS A 150 5.37 4.53 4.59
N ASN A 151 5.62 3.83 3.48
CA ASN A 151 5.09 4.26 2.18
C ASN A 151 3.55 4.09 2.09
N PRO A 152 2.93 2.98 2.58
CA PRO A 152 1.49 2.91 2.73
C PRO A 152 0.91 4.05 3.58
N ALA A 153 1.51 4.34 4.74
CA ALA A 153 1.06 5.43 5.60
C ALA A 153 1.15 6.80 4.88
N LYS A 154 2.23 7.06 4.12
CA LYS A 154 2.36 8.24 3.27
C LYS A 154 1.24 8.30 2.22
N SER A 155 1.00 7.20 1.53
CA SER A 155 -0.03 7.08 0.48
C SER A 155 -1.43 7.39 1.00
N LEU A 156 -1.73 6.98 2.22
CA LEU A 156 -3.00 7.20 2.91
C LEU A 156 -3.09 8.57 3.62
N GLY A 157 -2.01 9.36 3.61
CA GLY A 157 -1.98 10.66 4.28
C GLY A 157 -1.93 10.61 5.81
N ILE A 158 -1.56 9.47 6.38
CA ILE A 158 -1.51 9.25 7.85
C ILE A 158 -0.08 9.04 8.38
N LEU A 159 0.94 9.41 7.60
CA LEU A 159 2.34 9.22 8.00
C LEU A 159 2.73 9.93 9.30
N GLU A 160 2.07 11.03 9.62
CA GLU A 160 2.28 11.73 10.90
C GLU A 160 1.72 10.95 12.11
N GLN A 161 0.82 10.00 11.87
CA GLN A 161 0.17 9.20 12.90
C GLN A 161 0.84 7.83 13.06
N THR A 162 1.17 7.15 11.98
CA THR A 162 1.71 5.78 11.99
C THR A 162 2.69 5.51 10.85
N GLY A 163 3.16 4.27 10.70
CA GLY A 163 4.01 3.80 9.61
C GLY A 163 5.51 3.88 9.90
N THR A 164 5.92 4.51 10.99
CA THR A 164 7.31 4.54 11.50
C THR A 164 7.33 4.43 13.01
N LEU A 165 8.43 3.89 13.56
CA LEU A 165 8.65 3.79 15.01
C LEU A 165 9.30 5.09 15.50
N GLU A 166 8.48 6.07 15.83
CA GLU A 166 8.90 7.39 16.29
C GLU A 166 8.06 7.79 17.51
N GLU A 167 8.66 8.55 18.43
CA GLU A 167 7.97 9.05 19.61
C GLU A 167 6.78 9.95 19.21
N GLY A 168 5.62 9.70 19.80
CA GLY A 168 4.38 10.45 19.53
C GLY A 168 3.50 9.87 18.42
N LYS A 169 3.91 8.77 17.79
CA LYS A 169 3.08 8.03 16.83
C LYS A 169 2.36 6.86 17.47
N ASP A 170 1.31 6.40 16.81
CA ASP A 170 0.57 5.20 17.20
C ASP A 170 1.50 3.99 17.19
N ALA A 171 1.43 3.21 18.27
CA ALA A 171 2.30 2.06 18.46
C ALA A 171 1.75 0.82 17.75
N ASP A 172 1.77 0.84 16.41
CA ASP A 172 1.47 -0.31 15.54
C ASP A 172 2.75 -1.12 15.34
N ILE A 173 2.95 -2.15 16.15
CA ILE A 173 4.23 -2.86 16.25
C ILE A 173 4.02 -4.36 16.07
N VAL A 174 4.86 -4.99 15.25
CA VAL A 174 4.95 -6.45 15.16
C VAL A 174 6.30 -6.92 15.66
N ILE A 175 6.30 -7.82 16.65
CA ILE A 175 7.50 -8.50 17.14
C ILE A 175 7.61 -9.83 16.41
N TRP A 176 8.74 -10.05 15.74
CA TRP A 176 9.02 -11.24 14.94
C TRP A 176 10.01 -12.18 15.64
N SER A 177 9.87 -13.49 15.41
CA SER A 177 10.81 -14.50 15.89
C SER A 177 12.21 -14.43 15.25
N GLY A 178 12.38 -13.63 14.22
CA GLY A 178 13.62 -13.45 13.47
C GLY A 178 13.43 -12.41 12.36
N ASN A 179 14.23 -12.50 11.30
CA ASN A 179 14.14 -11.57 10.17
C ASN A 179 12.74 -11.66 9.52
N PRO A 180 11.96 -10.55 9.45
CA PRO A 180 10.61 -10.53 8.87
C PRO A 180 10.55 -11.03 7.43
N PHE A 181 11.63 -10.89 6.66
CA PHE A 181 11.72 -11.35 5.27
C PHE A 181 12.01 -12.84 5.12
N SER A 182 12.24 -13.55 6.22
CA SER A 182 12.41 -15.01 6.20
C SER A 182 11.05 -15.70 6.25
N ILE A 183 10.85 -16.70 5.39
CA ILE A 183 9.65 -17.57 5.42
C ILE A 183 9.51 -18.40 6.71
N TYR A 184 10.58 -18.51 7.49
CA TYR A 184 10.60 -19.21 8.78
C TYR A 184 10.21 -18.31 9.95
N SER A 185 10.27 -16.98 9.79
CA SER A 185 9.89 -16.04 10.84
C SER A 185 8.37 -15.96 10.98
N LYS A 186 7.94 -15.81 12.23
CA LYS A 186 6.52 -15.68 12.59
C LYS A 186 6.35 -14.46 13.45
N ALA A 187 5.22 -13.78 13.34
CA ALA A 187 4.82 -12.79 14.32
C ALA A 187 4.65 -13.49 15.68
N GLU A 188 5.29 -12.97 16.70
CA GLU A 188 5.17 -13.45 18.08
C GLU A 188 4.20 -12.60 18.87
N GLN A 189 4.24 -11.27 18.67
CA GLN A 189 3.29 -10.34 19.25
C GLN A 189 2.94 -9.27 18.22
N VAL A 190 1.69 -8.78 18.28
CA VAL A 190 1.21 -7.65 17.49
C VAL A 190 0.54 -6.66 18.43
N TYR A 191 0.93 -5.41 18.31
CA TYR A 191 0.34 -4.28 19.01
C TYR A 191 -0.34 -3.37 17.98
N ILE A 192 -1.53 -2.88 18.30
CA ILE A 192 -2.28 -1.89 17.53
C ILE A 192 -2.64 -0.77 18.51
N ASP A 193 -2.30 0.47 18.19
CA ASP A 193 -2.46 1.62 19.09
C ASP A 193 -1.86 1.37 20.48
N GLY A 194 -0.78 0.61 20.58
CA GLY A 194 -0.15 0.22 21.82
C GLY A 194 -0.86 -0.90 22.60
N ALA A 195 -2.04 -1.33 22.17
CA ALA A 195 -2.74 -2.45 22.78
C ALA A 195 -2.26 -3.78 22.18
N LEU A 196 -2.01 -4.78 23.05
CA LEU A 196 -1.65 -6.13 22.59
C LEU A 196 -2.84 -6.78 21.88
N ALA A 197 -2.77 -6.89 20.55
CA ALA A 197 -3.81 -7.47 19.70
C ALA A 197 -3.60 -8.96 19.45
N PHE A 198 -2.36 -9.44 19.48
CA PHE A 198 -2.01 -10.84 19.31
C PHE A 198 -0.78 -11.20 20.13
N ASP A 199 -0.82 -12.36 20.79
CA ASP A 199 0.33 -12.98 21.46
C ASP A 199 0.32 -14.48 21.19
N LYS A 200 1.32 -14.95 20.47
CA LYS A 200 1.49 -16.36 20.11
C LYS A 200 1.69 -17.28 21.32
N ALA A 201 2.25 -16.74 22.44
CA ALA A 201 2.48 -17.51 23.66
C ALA A 201 1.21 -17.65 24.50
N SER A 202 0.21 -16.80 24.29
CA SER A 202 -1.07 -16.90 24.97
C SER A 202 -1.98 -17.88 24.21
N ASN A 203 -2.90 -18.54 24.93
CA ASN A 203 -3.99 -19.30 24.31
C ASN A 203 -5.06 -18.38 23.69
N PHE A 204 -4.69 -17.13 23.43
CA PHE A 204 -5.57 -16.17 22.77
C PHE A 204 -5.74 -16.57 21.31
N MET A 205 -6.84 -17.23 21.01
CA MET A 205 -7.30 -17.43 19.66
C MET A 205 -8.12 -16.19 19.28
N PRO A 206 -7.68 -15.39 18.31
CA PRO A 206 -8.51 -14.30 17.82
C PRO A 206 -9.85 -14.88 17.35
N HIS A 207 -10.95 -14.27 17.76
CA HIS A 207 -12.25 -14.65 17.26
C HIS A 207 -12.29 -14.41 15.76
N THR A 208 -12.61 -15.43 14.99
CA THR A 208 -12.89 -15.31 13.57
C THR A 208 -14.38 -15.48 13.34
N ASP A 209 -14.89 -14.92 12.24
CA ASP A 209 -16.30 -15.10 11.88
C ASP A 209 -16.64 -16.58 11.61
N PHE A 210 -15.63 -17.42 11.35
CA PHE A 210 -15.80 -18.86 11.21
C PHE A 210 -15.99 -19.59 12.55
N ASP A 211 -15.58 -18.98 13.65
CA ASP A 211 -15.72 -19.55 14.99
C ASP A 211 -17.04 -19.10 15.67
N LEU A 212 -17.75 -18.14 15.07
CA LEU A 212 -19.03 -17.68 15.57
C LEU A 212 -20.07 -18.82 15.50
N GLY A 213 -20.50 -19.29 16.67
CA GLY A 213 -21.47 -20.37 16.79
C GLY A 213 -20.87 -21.77 17.02
N VAL A 214 -19.54 -21.93 16.95
CA VAL A 214 -18.89 -23.22 17.21
C VAL A 214 -18.52 -23.38 18.69
N LYS A 215 -18.22 -22.30 19.41
CA LYS A 215 -17.75 -22.33 20.80
C LYS A 215 -18.82 -22.71 21.84
N GLU A 216 -20.10 -22.67 21.51
CA GLU A 216 -21.17 -23.07 22.44
C GLU A 216 -21.27 -24.60 22.64
N TRP A 217 -20.53 -25.41 21.89
CA TRP A 217 -20.60 -26.87 21.91
C TRP A 217 -19.51 -27.54 22.75
N GLU A 218 -18.47 -26.82 23.13
CA GLU A 218 -17.35 -27.40 23.89
C GLU A 218 -17.47 -27.27 25.42
N ASP A 219 -18.42 -26.46 25.90
CA ASP A 219 -18.69 -26.25 27.33
C ASP A 219 -19.88 -27.07 27.88
N LYS A 220 -20.19 -28.27 27.29
CA LYS A 220 -21.20 -29.18 27.82
C LYS A 220 -20.65 -30.55 28.11
#